data_9c10eff0b29ee5ac24d9f69aa1743086
#
_entry.id   9c10eff0b29ee5ac24d9f69aa1743086
#
_cell.length_a   1.000
_cell.length_b   1.000
_cell.length_c   1.000
_cell.angle_alpha   90.00
_cell.angle_beta   90.00
_cell.angle_gamma   90.00
#
_symmetry.space_group_name_H-M   'P 1'
#
loop_
_entity.id
_entity.type
_entity.pdbx_description
1 polymer ?
#
loop_
_entity_poly.entity_id
_entity_poly.type
_entity_poly.pdbx_seq_one_letter_code
_entity_poly.pdbx_strand_id
1 'polypeptide(L)'
;LQQLEMESNGKGVSMDGADLPVHSGPVVWGEPGTNGQHAFYQLIHQGTRVVPCEFLVAARGHEDALHHQHQLLVANCLAQSEASMKGRDLDEARSKVADKFEGAELERQAKHRVFKGNRPSVTIAYPQLTPFVLGQIVALYEHRVFVEGVVLGLNSYDQWGVELGKELATALQPVVEGAKSAADKDGSTAALVAFLQKHGV
;
A
#
# COMPACT_ATOMS: atom_id res chain seq x y z
N LEU A 1 1.67 -8.83 -6.33
CA LEU A 1 2.78 -7.93 -5.98
C LEU A 1 3.02 -7.86 -4.47
N GLN A 2 1.97 -7.74 -3.63
CA GLN A 2 2.13 -7.67 -2.17
C GLN A 2 2.97 -8.84 -1.65
N GLN A 3 2.56 -10.07 -1.96
CA GLN A 3 3.29 -11.26 -1.52
C GLN A 3 4.71 -11.28 -2.11
N LEU A 4 4.85 -11.06 -3.41
CA LEU A 4 6.15 -11.06 -4.08
C LEU A 4 7.14 -10.10 -3.40
N GLU A 5 6.74 -8.89 -3.11
CA GLU A 5 7.61 -7.85 -2.52
C GLU A 5 7.84 -8.06 -1.02
N MET A 6 6.75 -8.12 -0.25
CA MET A 6 6.84 -8.11 1.22
C MET A 6 7.39 -9.42 1.77
N GLU A 7 7.09 -10.55 1.13
CA GLU A 7 7.62 -11.86 1.52
C GLU A 7 9.10 -11.99 1.11
N SER A 8 9.44 -11.59 -0.11
CA SER A 8 10.79 -11.77 -0.63
C SER A 8 11.80 -10.82 0.05
N ASN A 9 11.47 -9.52 0.12
CA ASN A 9 12.40 -8.48 0.57
C ASN A 9 12.08 -7.90 1.95
N GLY A 10 11.01 -8.34 2.61
CA GLY A 10 10.66 -7.90 3.96
C GLY A 10 11.55 -8.50 5.05
N LYS A 11 12.86 -8.26 4.98
CA LYS A 11 13.88 -8.86 5.87
C LYS A 11 14.75 -7.79 6.51
N GLY A 12 15.14 -8.01 7.76
CA GLY A 12 16.01 -7.11 8.53
C GLY A 12 17.49 -7.48 8.52
N VAL A 13 17.84 -8.60 7.86
CA VAL A 13 19.18 -9.19 7.90
C VAL A 13 19.65 -9.49 6.47
N SER A 14 20.91 -9.19 6.17
CA SER A 14 21.57 -9.53 4.91
C SER A 14 21.84 -11.04 4.78
N MET A 15 22.23 -11.48 3.57
CA MET A 15 22.66 -12.86 3.32
C MET A 15 23.82 -13.31 4.24
N ASP A 16 24.66 -12.38 4.66
CA ASP A 16 25.81 -12.66 5.54
C ASP A 16 25.45 -12.61 7.05
N GLY A 17 24.19 -12.38 7.38
CA GLY A 17 23.69 -12.34 8.75
C GLY A 17 23.90 -11.00 9.46
N ALA A 18 24.27 -9.95 8.76
CA ALA A 18 24.40 -8.60 9.33
C ALA A 18 23.05 -7.87 9.34
N ASP A 19 22.79 -7.09 10.38
CA ASP A 19 21.63 -6.20 10.43
C ASP A 19 21.66 -5.18 9.29
N LEU A 20 20.53 -4.93 8.65
CA LEU A 20 20.46 -3.95 7.58
C LEU A 20 20.49 -2.53 8.14
N PRO A 21 21.34 -1.64 7.58
CA PRO A 21 21.40 -0.24 8.00
C PRO A 21 20.27 0.63 7.42
N VAL A 22 19.43 0.06 6.57
CA VAL A 22 18.35 0.74 5.85
C VAL A 22 17.05 -0.07 5.92
N HIS A 23 15.95 0.59 5.66
CA HIS A 23 14.66 -0.12 5.54
C HIS A 23 14.61 -0.96 4.27
N SER A 24 14.12 -2.17 4.39
CA SER A 24 13.87 -3.12 3.30
C SER A 24 12.38 -3.43 3.17
N GLY A 25 11.96 -3.98 2.04
CA GLY A 25 10.61 -4.48 1.83
C GLY A 25 9.52 -3.45 2.11
N PRO A 26 9.17 -2.58 1.13
CA PRO A 26 8.11 -1.61 1.31
C PRO A 26 6.78 -2.32 1.56
N VAL A 27 5.89 -1.68 2.34
CA VAL A 27 4.49 -2.13 2.45
C VAL A 27 3.80 -1.81 1.14
N VAL A 28 3.38 -2.85 0.43
CA VAL A 28 2.68 -2.74 -0.86
C VAL A 28 1.17 -2.80 -0.64
N TRP A 29 0.49 -1.80 -1.14
CA TRP A 29 -0.96 -1.67 -1.12
C TRP A 29 -1.47 -1.28 -2.50
N GLY A 30 -2.64 -1.76 -2.90
CA GLY A 30 -3.23 -1.35 -4.16
C GLY A 30 -4.63 -1.90 -4.38
N GLU A 31 -5.40 -1.17 -5.17
CA GLU A 31 -6.73 -1.54 -5.63
C GLU A 31 -7.09 -0.79 -6.92
N PRO A 32 -8.23 -1.08 -7.56
CA PRO A 32 -8.73 -0.31 -8.69
C PRO A 32 -8.79 1.19 -8.38
N GLY A 33 -8.19 2.02 -9.26
CA GLY A 33 -7.87 3.41 -8.99
C GLY A 33 -9.06 4.29 -8.62
N THR A 34 -10.23 4.12 -9.27
CA THR A 34 -11.44 4.91 -8.96
C THR A 34 -11.99 4.61 -7.57
N ASN A 35 -11.92 3.36 -7.11
CA ASN A 35 -12.34 2.97 -5.76
C ASN A 35 -11.32 3.48 -4.72
N GLY A 36 -10.02 3.35 -5.01
CA GLY A 36 -8.92 3.81 -4.17
C GLY A 36 -8.98 5.29 -3.81
N GLN A 37 -9.54 6.14 -4.69
CA GLN A 37 -9.70 7.57 -4.43
C GLN A 37 -10.50 7.83 -3.15
N HIS A 38 -11.52 7.03 -2.87
CA HIS A 38 -12.35 7.17 -1.67
C HIS A 38 -11.81 6.41 -0.46
N ALA A 39 -10.86 5.49 -0.67
CA ALA A 39 -10.31 4.65 0.38
C ALA A 39 -9.06 5.26 1.03
N PHE A 40 -8.04 5.66 0.25
CA PHE A 40 -6.75 6.06 0.81
C PHE A 40 -6.06 7.25 0.13
N TYR A 41 -6.63 7.86 -0.90
CA TYR A 41 -5.98 9.00 -1.59
C TYR A 41 -5.90 10.24 -0.72
N GLN A 42 -6.75 10.39 0.28
CA GLN A 42 -6.61 11.43 1.30
C GLN A 42 -5.22 11.36 1.98
N LEU A 43 -4.79 10.16 2.36
CA LEU A 43 -3.45 9.93 2.93
C LEU A 43 -2.35 10.22 1.92
N ILE A 44 -2.49 9.74 0.69
CA ILE A 44 -1.50 9.91 -0.38
C ILE A 44 -1.25 11.39 -0.64
N HIS A 45 -2.30 12.19 -0.81
CA HIS A 45 -2.16 13.60 -1.18
C HIS A 45 -1.83 14.54 -0.01
N GLN A 46 -2.46 14.36 1.15
CA GLN A 46 -2.36 15.30 2.28
C GLN A 46 -1.75 14.69 3.55
N GLY A 47 -1.50 13.39 3.57
CA GLY A 47 -0.90 12.74 4.72
C GLY A 47 0.51 13.24 5.02
N THR A 48 0.95 13.04 6.27
CA THR A 48 2.28 13.47 6.74
C THR A 48 3.41 12.58 6.26
N ARG A 49 3.10 11.33 5.87
CA ARG A 49 4.06 10.41 5.25
C ARG A 49 4.01 10.53 3.74
N VAL A 50 5.18 10.48 3.11
CA VAL A 50 5.28 10.36 1.65
C VAL A 50 5.14 8.87 1.31
N VAL A 51 4.17 8.57 0.45
CA VAL A 51 3.93 7.21 -0.06
C VAL A 51 4.16 7.24 -1.57
N PRO A 52 5.21 6.58 -2.07
CA PRO A 52 5.41 6.42 -3.51
C PRO A 52 4.25 5.65 -4.14
N CYS A 53 3.79 6.11 -5.30
CA CYS A 53 2.66 5.51 -5.99
C CYS A 53 3.05 4.99 -7.37
N GLU A 54 2.45 3.89 -7.78
CA GLU A 54 2.53 3.38 -9.15
C GLU A 54 1.13 3.33 -9.75
N PHE A 55 0.96 3.99 -10.90
CA PHE A 55 -0.28 4.02 -11.66
C PHE A 55 -0.13 3.13 -12.89
N LEU A 56 -1.02 2.16 -13.07
CA LEU A 56 -1.06 1.30 -14.24
C LEU A 56 -2.28 1.68 -15.07
N VAL A 57 -2.06 2.00 -16.35
CA VAL A 57 -3.14 2.48 -17.23
C VAL A 57 -3.02 1.90 -18.64
N ALA A 58 -4.11 1.33 -19.13
CA ALA A 58 -4.24 0.92 -20.52
C ALA A 58 -4.63 2.12 -21.40
N ALA A 59 -4.07 2.25 -22.59
CA ALA A 59 -4.50 3.23 -23.57
C ALA A 59 -5.90 2.90 -24.13
N ARG A 60 -6.24 1.61 -24.24
CA ARG A 60 -7.52 1.13 -24.78
C ARG A 60 -8.12 0.05 -23.86
N GLY A 61 -9.45 0.15 -23.63
CA GLY A 61 -10.24 -0.89 -22.99
C GLY A 61 -10.50 -2.08 -23.93
N HIS A 62 -11.23 -3.08 -23.43
CA HIS A 62 -11.62 -4.27 -24.21
C HIS A 62 -12.95 -4.10 -24.94
N GLU A 63 -13.81 -3.20 -24.48
CA GLU A 63 -15.17 -3.01 -24.96
C GLU A 63 -15.33 -1.66 -25.64
N ASP A 64 -15.50 -1.65 -26.95
CA ASP A 64 -15.66 -0.42 -27.74
C ASP A 64 -16.91 0.37 -27.31
N ALA A 65 -17.97 -0.28 -26.87
CA ALA A 65 -19.17 0.36 -26.33
C ALA A 65 -18.92 1.19 -25.06
N LEU A 66 -17.84 0.88 -24.33
CA LEU A 66 -17.42 1.58 -23.11
C LEU A 66 -16.25 2.56 -23.32
N HIS A 67 -15.99 2.95 -24.57
CA HIS A 67 -14.85 3.82 -24.89
C HIS A 67 -14.86 5.13 -24.10
N HIS A 68 -16.02 5.79 -23.98
CA HIS A 68 -16.13 7.03 -23.21
C HIS A 68 -15.82 6.82 -21.72
N GLN A 69 -16.30 5.74 -21.11
CA GLN A 69 -15.99 5.39 -19.72
C GLN A 69 -14.49 5.13 -19.53
N HIS A 70 -13.88 4.46 -20.50
CA HIS A 70 -12.42 4.25 -20.49
C HIS A 70 -11.64 5.57 -20.56
N GLN A 71 -12.06 6.52 -21.39
CA GLN A 71 -11.46 7.85 -21.44
C GLN A 71 -11.54 8.56 -20.08
N LEU A 72 -12.66 8.46 -19.37
CA LEU A 72 -12.81 9.01 -18.02
C LEU A 72 -11.86 8.32 -17.03
N LEU A 73 -11.65 7.01 -17.11
CA LEU A 73 -10.68 6.28 -16.29
C LEU A 73 -9.25 6.76 -16.55
N VAL A 74 -8.86 6.91 -17.82
CA VAL A 74 -7.53 7.43 -18.20
C VAL A 74 -7.34 8.85 -17.68
N ALA A 75 -8.33 9.72 -17.86
CA ALA A 75 -8.27 11.09 -17.36
C ALA A 75 -8.13 11.14 -15.83
N ASN A 76 -8.86 10.32 -15.10
CA ASN A 76 -8.73 10.19 -13.65
C ASN A 76 -7.34 9.71 -13.24
N CYS A 77 -6.80 8.67 -13.87
CA CYS A 77 -5.46 8.15 -13.60
C CYS A 77 -4.39 9.25 -13.75
N LEU A 78 -4.41 9.95 -14.88
CA LEU A 78 -3.46 11.03 -15.17
C LEU A 78 -3.63 12.21 -14.22
N ALA A 79 -4.87 12.57 -13.87
CA ALA A 79 -5.16 13.64 -12.91
C ALA A 79 -4.61 13.32 -11.51
N GLN A 80 -4.66 12.07 -11.06
CA GLN A 80 -4.09 11.68 -9.77
C GLN A 80 -2.56 11.74 -9.78
N SER A 81 -1.94 11.33 -10.87
CA SER A 81 -0.48 11.46 -11.06
C SER A 81 -0.06 12.95 -11.10
N GLU A 82 -0.78 13.78 -11.83
CA GLU A 82 -0.53 15.23 -11.90
C GLU A 82 -0.73 15.90 -10.53
N ALA A 83 -1.80 15.58 -9.82
CA ALA A 83 -2.06 16.12 -8.47
C ALA A 83 -0.97 15.71 -7.47
N SER A 84 -0.44 14.50 -7.57
CA SER A 84 0.69 14.05 -6.75
C SER A 84 1.96 14.84 -7.03
N MET A 85 2.21 15.19 -8.27
CA MET A 85 3.38 15.95 -8.70
C MET A 85 3.25 17.44 -8.35
N LYS A 86 2.19 18.11 -8.80
CA LYS A 86 2.02 19.57 -8.69
C LYS A 86 1.53 20.02 -7.32
N GLY A 87 0.56 19.30 -6.77
CA GLY A 87 -0.16 19.77 -5.58
C GLY A 87 -1.03 20.99 -5.82
N ARG A 88 -1.29 21.73 -4.75
CA ARG A 88 -1.96 23.04 -4.71
C ARG A 88 -1.41 23.85 -3.55
N ASP A 89 -0.91 25.02 -3.80
CA ASP A 89 -0.40 25.90 -2.75
C ASP A 89 -1.52 26.63 -1.99
N LEU A 90 -1.13 27.42 -0.99
CA LEU A 90 -2.08 28.12 -0.13
C LEU A 90 -2.80 29.25 -0.84
N ASP A 91 -2.16 29.94 -1.76
CA ASP A 91 -2.74 31.08 -2.48
C ASP A 91 -3.80 30.60 -3.48
N GLU A 92 -3.50 29.53 -4.21
CA GLU A 92 -4.51 28.85 -5.03
C GLU A 92 -5.66 28.31 -4.19
N ALA A 93 -5.36 27.69 -3.03
CA ALA A 93 -6.39 27.19 -2.13
C ALA A 93 -7.30 28.30 -1.58
N ARG A 94 -6.73 29.48 -1.25
CA ARG A 94 -7.52 30.68 -0.84
C ARG A 94 -8.45 31.12 -1.95
N SER A 95 -7.96 31.23 -3.17
CA SER A 95 -8.76 31.67 -4.32
C SER A 95 -9.98 30.78 -4.58
N LYS A 96 -9.88 29.48 -4.27
CA LYS A 96 -10.98 28.50 -4.44
C LYS A 96 -12.11 28.63 -3.43
N VAL A 97 -11.91 29.34 -2.32
CA VAL A 97 -12.89 29.44 -1.22
C VAL A 97 -13.20 30.88 -0.82
N ALA A 98 -12.58 31.88 -1.48
CA ALA A 98 -12.76 33.28 -1.18
C ALA A 98 -14.19 33.79 -1.44
N ASP A 99 -14.97 33.11 -2.25
CA ASP A 99 -16.38 33.41 -2.50
C ASP A 99 -17.33 32.95 -1.36
N LYS A 100 -16.83 32.10 -0.45
CA LYS A 100 -17.63 31.43 0.60
C LYS A 100 -17.22 31.78 2.02
N PHE A 101 -15.95 32.18 2.21
CA PHE A 101 -15.38 32.39 3.54
C PHE A 101 -14.54 33.67 3.57
N GLU A 102 -14.46 34.31 4.76
CA GLU A 102 -13.66 35.49 5.02
C GLU A 102 -12.81 35.37 6.29
N GLY A 103 -11.79 36.23 6.43
CA GLY A 103 -10.98 36.35 7.64
C GLY A 103 -10.31 35.04 8.06
N ALA A 104 -10.37 34.75 9.35
CA ALA A 104 -9.75 33.57 9.94
C ALA A 104 -10.35 32.25 9.42
N GLU A 105 -11.63 32.25 9.07
CA GLU A 105 -12.29 31.07 8.51
C GLU A 105 -11.80 30.79 7.08
N LEU A 106 -11.60 31.81 6.26
CA LEU A 106 -10.98 31.67 4.94
C LEU A 106 -9.61 30.99 5.04
N GLU A 107 -8.76 31.47 5.96
CA GLU A 107 -7.43 30.88 6.16
C GLU A 107 -7.50 29.41 6.61
N ARG A 108 -8.41 29.11 7.52
CA ARG A 108 -8.61 27.73 7.98
C ARG A 108 -9.07 26.82 6.85
N GLN A 109 -10.04 27.27 6.05
CA GLN A 109 -10.59 26.50 4.95
C GLN A 109 -9.61 26.34 3.80
N ALA A 110 -8.79 27.35 3.54
CA ALA A 110 -7.72 27.29 2.55
C ALA A 110 -6.66 26.24 2.95
N LYS A 111 -6.21 26.26 4.21
CA LYS A 111 -5.22 25.28 4.71
C LYS A 111 -5.67 23.84 4.58
N HIS A 112 -6.96 23.56 4.76
CA HIS A 112 -7.51 22.20 4.52
C HIS A 112 -7.47 21.76 3.05
N ARG A 113 -7.27 22.69 2.11
CA ARG A 113 -7.27 22.43 0.67
C ARG A 113 -5.89 22.58 0.02
N VAL A 114 -4.86 22.71 0.85
CA VAL A 114 -3.47 22.65 0.39
C VAL A 114 -3.08 21.20 0.11
N PHE A 115 -2.44 20.98 -1.02
CA PHE A 115 -1.83 19.72 -1.41
C PHE A 115 -0.34 19.99 -1.63
N LYS A 116 0.50 19.35 -0.86
CA LYS A 116 1.95 19.66 -0.86
C LYS A 116 2.63 19.41 -2.21
N GLY A 117 2.09 18.49 -3.01
CA GLY A 117 2.75 18.05 -4.23
C GLY A 117 4.08 17.34 -3.96
N ASN A 118 4.91 17.23 -4.98
CA ASN A 118 6.21 16.55 -4.93
C ASN A 118 6.14 15.15 -4.29
N ARG A 119 5.05 14.45 -4.57
CA ARG A 119 4.82 13.06 -4.16
C ARG A 119 5.33 12.15 -5.27
N PRO A 120 6.30 11.28 -5.02
CA PRO A 120 6.88 10.44 -6.07
C PRO A 120 5.84 9.48 -6.63
N SER A 121 5.78 9.42 -7.96
CA SER A 121 4.92 8.44 -8.64
C SER A 121 5.55 7.99 -9.96
N VAL A 122 5.19 6.77 -10.37
CA VAL A 122 5.51 6.21 -11.68
C VAL A 122 4.20 5.86 -12.37
N THR A 123 4.09 6.14 -13.67
CA THR A 123 2.96 5.71 -14.47
C THR A 123 3.42 4.71 -15.51
N ILE A 124 2.91 3.48 -15.44
CA ILE A 124 3.14 2.41 -16.40
C ILE A 124 1.95 2.41 -17.37
N ALA A 125 2.20 2.93 -18.57
CA ALA A 125 1.19 2.96 -19.63
C ALA A 125 1.45 1.84 -20.65
N TYR A 126 0.39 1.17 -21.08
CA TYR A 126 0.45 0.09 -22.06
C TYR A 126 -0.73 0.16 -23.05
N PRO A 127 -0.61 -0.41 -24.25
CA PRO A 127 -1.66 -0.27 -25.28
C PRO A 127 -3.02 -0.86 -24.86
N GLN A 128 -3.04 -2.08 -24.40
CA GLN A 128 -4.24 -2.80 -23.95
C GLN A 128 -3.81 -3.95 -23.02
N LEU A 129 -4.59 -4.26 -21.98
CA LEU A 129 -4.29 -5.36 -21.06
C LEU A 129 -4.62 -6.71 -21.73
N THR A 130 -3.66 -7.27 -22.43
CA THR A 130 -3.72 -8.62 -22.97
C THR A 130 -2.99 -9.61 -22.05
N PRO A 131 -3.17 -10.94 -22.21
CA PRO A 131 -2.36 -11.93 -21.46
C PRO A 131 -0.85 -11.73 -21.64
N PHE A 132 -0.41 -11.32 -22.82
CA PHE A 132 0.98 -11.01 -23.07
C PHE A 132 1.47 -9.79 -22.26
N VAL A 133 0.71 -8.69 -22.28
CA VAL A 133 1.05 -7.47 -21.52
C VAL A 133 1.00 -7.75 -20.01
N LEU A 134 0.04 -8.53 -19.54
CA LEU A 134 -0.02 -8.95 -18.13
C LEU A 134 1.25 -9.74 -17.75
N GLY A 135 1.67 -10.68 -18.60
CA GLY A 135 2.92 -11.43 -18.40
C GLY A 135 4.15 -10.51 -18.33
N GLN A 136 4.21 -9.47 -19.19
CA GLN A 136 5.28 -8.47 -19.13
C GLN A 136 5.29 -7.67 -17.83
N ILE A 137 4.11 -7.26 -17.32
CA ILE A 137 3.98 -6.55 -16.05
C ILE A 137 4.42 -7.44 -14.87
N VAL A 138 4.00 -8.72 -14.88
CA VAL A 138 4.43 -9.68 -13.84
C VAL A 138 5.94 -9.85 -13.87
N ALA A 139 6.52 -10.09 -15.02
CA ALA A 139 7.98 -10.26 -15.18
C ALA A 139 8.76 -8.99 -14.76
N LEU A 140 8.23 -7.80 -15.08
CA LEU A 140 8.82 -6.53 -14.64
C LEU A 140 8.91 -6.46 -13.10
N TYR A 141 7.84 -6.81 -12.40
CA TYR A 141 7.83 -6.79 -10.94
C TYR A 141 8.69 -7.90 -10.32
N GLU A 142 8.72 -9.08 -10.90
CA GLU A 142 9.62 -10.16 -10.46
C GLU A 142 11.09 -9.74 -10.58
N HIS A 143 11.48 -9.15 -11.71
CA HIS A 143 12.84 -8.64 -11.91
C HIS A 143 13.15 -7.48 -10.95
N ARG A 144 12.21 -6.58 -10.72
CA ARG A 144 12.41 -5.48 -9.77
C ARG A 144 12.70 -6.01 -8.37
N VAL A 145 11.88 -6.90 -7.87
CA VAL A 145 12.02 -7.48 -6.51
C VAL A 145 13.34 -8.25 -6.39
N PHE A 146 13.72 -9.00 -7.43
CA PHE A 146 15.02 -9.69 -7.48
C PHE A 146 16.18 -8.69 -7.41
N VAL A 147 16.15 -7.64 -8.23
CA VAL A 147 17.22 -6.63 -8.27
C VAL A 147 17.30 -5.88 -6.95
N GLU A 148 16.19 -5.50 -6.34
CA GLU A 148 16.16 -4.88 -5.02
C GLU A 148 16.80 -5.78 -3.95
N GLY A 149 16.46 -7.07 -3.95
CA GLY A 149 17.06 -8.05 -3.06
C GLY A 149 18.57 -8.14 -3.23
N VAL A 150 19.05 -8.18 -4.47
CA VAL A 150 20.51 -8.20 -4.78
C VAL A 150 21.19 -6.92 -4.32
N VAL A 151 20.60 -5.75 -4.58
CA VAL A 151 21.17 -4.44 -4.19
C VAL A 151 21.26 -4.31 -2.67
N LEU A 152 20.26 -4.81 -1.95
CA LEU A 152 20.21 -4.79 -0.49
C LEU A 152 20.97 -5.95 0.17
N GLY A 153 21.47 -6.90 -0.62
CA GLY A 153 22.16 -8.10 -0.12
C GLY A 153 21.25 -9.05 0.65
N LEU A 154 19.96 -9.13 0.28
CA LEU A 154 18.97 -9.95 0.96
C LEU A 154 18.94 -11.38 0.43
N ASN A 155 18.61 -12.34 1.30
CA ASN A 155 18.17 -13.65 0.88
C ASN A 155 16.68 -13.60 0.53
N SER A 156 16.38 -13.12 -0.67
CA SER A 156 15.02 -13.07 -1.20
C SER A 156 14.44 -14.49 -1.34
N TYR A 157 13.11 -14.59 -1.41
CA TYR A 157 12.36 -15.84 -1.65
C TYR A 157 12.34 -16.87 -0.52
N ASP A 158 12.97 -16.59 0.61
CA ASP A 158 12.85 -17.37 1.85
C ASP A 158 11.84 -16.75 2.81
N GLN A 159 11.20 -17.54 3.68
CA GLN A 159 10.04 -17.13 4.49
C GLN A 159 10.19 -17.39 5.98
N TRP A 160 11.34 -17.18 6.59
CA TRP A 160 11.53 -17.43 8.03
C TRP A 160 10.55 -16.65 8.92
N GLY A 161 10.08 -15.49 8.49
CA GLY A 161 9.14 -14.64 9.24
C GLY A 161 7.80 -15.29 9.57
N VAL A 162 7.42 -16.40 8.91
CA VAL A 162 6.17 -17.13 9.18
C VAL A 162 6.36 -18.33 10.10
N GLU A 163 7.60 -18.74 10.41
CA GLU A 163 7.90 -19.95 11.18
C GLU A 163 7.45 -19.82 12.63
N LEU A 164 7.83 -18.72 13.28
CA LEU A 164 7.47 -18.45 14.67
C LEU A 164 5.95 -18.46 14.88
N GLY A 165 5.18 -17.85 13.96
CA GLY A 165 3.72 -17.83 14.04
C GLY A 165 3.12 -19.25 13.98
N LYS A 166 3.67 -20.14 13.14
CA LYS A 166 3.23 -21.52 13.03
C LYS A 166 3.56 -22.34 14.29
N GLU A 167 4.75 -22.17 14.84
CA GLU A 167 5.17 -22.80 16.08
C GLU A 167 4.27 -22.39 17.24
N LEU A 168 4.05 -21.08 17.40
CA LEU A 168 3.17 -20.54 18.44
C LEU A 168 1.72 -20.99 18.27
N ALA A 169 1.21 -21.03 17.03
CA ALA A 169 -0.15 -21.52 16.76
C ALA A 169 -0.32 -22.99 17.16
N THR A 170 0.65 -23.84 16.80
CA THR A 170 0.65 -25.26 17.18
C THR A 170 0.70 -25.42 18.70
N ALA A 171 1.52 -24.63 19.40
CA ALA A 171 1.59 -24.68 20.86
C ALA A 171 0.33 -24.11 21.55
N LEU A 172 -0.36 -23.16 20.90
CA LEU A 172 -1.55 -22.51 21.45
C LEU A 172 -2.83 -23.32 21.21
N GLN A 173 -2.89 -24.12 20.15
CA GLN A 173 -4.09 -24.89 19.79
C GLN A 173 -4.66 -25.69 20.98
N PRO A 174 -3.91 -26.54 21.72
CA PRO A 174 -4.46 -27.29 22.86
C PRO A 174 -4.88 -26.37 24.02
N VAL A 175 -4.38 -25.16 24.12
CA VAL A 175 -4.82 -24.16 25.12
C VAL A 175 -6.17 -23.61 24.73
N VAL A 176 -6.36 -23.26 23.46
CA VAL A 176 -7.64 -22.78 22.91
C VAL A 176 -8.72 -23.86 23.04
N GLU A 177 -8.40 -25.12 22.78
CA GLU A 177 -9.30 -26.28 22.95
C GLU A 177 -9.63 -26.60 24.41
N GLY A 178 -9.00 -25.93 25.40
CA GLY A 178 -9.19 -26.21 26.82
C GLY A 178 -8.47 -27.49 27.34
N ALA A 179 -7.66 -28.13 26.51
CA ALA A 179 -6.90 -29.32 26.88
C ALA A 179 -5.64 -29.00 27.71
N LYS A 180 -5.15 -27.75 27.63
CA LYS A 180 -4.01 -27.23 28.40
C LYS A 180 -4.35 -25.90 29.06
N SER A 181 -3.66 -25.60 30.17
CA SER A 181 -3.76 -24.31 30.86
C SER A 181 -3.07 -23.19 30.07
N ALA A 182 -3.58 -21.99 30.19
CA ALA A 182 -2.95 -20.76 29.67
C ALA A 182 -1.98 -20.12 30.67
N ALA A 183 -1.63 -20.74 31.76
CA ALA A 183 -0.84 -20.17 32.86
C ALA A 183 0.61 -19.78 32.45
N ASP A 184 1.13 -20.39 31.38
CA ASP A 184 2.45 -20.13 30.79
C ASP A 184 2.42 -19.07 29.68
N LYS A 185 1.24 -18.53 29.36
CA LYS A 185 1.06 -17.51 28.34
C LYS A 185 1.15 -16.10 28.93
N ASP A 186 1.50 -15.15 28.08
CA ASP A 186 1.40 -13.74 28.46
C ASP A 186 -0.05 -13.33 28.78
N GLY A 187 -0.20 -12.27 29.59
CA GLY A 187 -1.50 -11.86 30.09
C GLY A 187 -2.53 -11.51 29.02
N SER A 188 -2.09 -10.98 27.86
CA SER A 188 -2.97 -10.69 26.73
C SER A 188 -3.49 -11.95 26.08
N THR A 189 -2.61 -12.88 25.74
CA THR A 189 -2.98 -14.15 25.12
C THR A 189 -3.89 -14.98 26.03
N ALA A 190 -3.57 -15.07 27.32
CA ALA A 190 -4.38 -15.79 28.29
C ALA A 190 -5.80 -15.20 28.44
N ALA A 191 -5.91 -13.88 28.50
CA ALA A 191 -7.20 -13.19 28.60
C ALA A 191 -8.06 -13.38 27.34
N LEU A 192 -7.44 -13.29 26.15
CA LEU A 192 -8.14 -13.54 24.89
C LEU A 192 -8.62 -14.98 24.75
N VAL A 193 -7.80 -15.97 25.12
CA VAL A 193 -8.22 -17.38 25.13
C VAL A 193 -9.41 -17.58 26.07
N ALA A 194 -9.34 -17.06 27.31
CA ALA A 194 -10.43 -17.16 28.27
C ALA A 194 -11.73 -16.50 27.76
N PHE A 195 -11.62 -15.36 27.09
CA PHE A 195 -12.77 -14.69 26.49
C PHE A 195 -13.40 -15.54 25.37
N LEU A 196 -12.57 -16.05 24.45
CA LEU A 196 -13.04 -16.86 23.32
C LEU A 196 -13.69 -18.17 23.78
N GLN A 197 -13.07 -18.88 24.73
CA GLN A 197 -13.63 -20.11 25.33
C GLN A 197 -14.99 -19.87 25.99
N LYS A 198 -15.15 -18.73 26.66
CA LYS A 198 -16.45 -18.33 27.26
C LYS A 198 -17.54 -18.11 26.22
N HIS A 199 -17.17 -17.78 24.96
CA HIS A 199 -18.11 -17.41 23.90
C HIS A 199 -18.23 -18.45 22.78
N GLY A 200 -17.67 -19.62 22.90
CA GLY A 200 -18.00 -20.76 22.06
C GLY A 200 -16.89 -21.29 21.16
N VAL A 201 -15.64 -20.99 21.46
CA VAL A 201 -14.48 -21.65 20.83
C VAL A 201 -14.09 -22.88 21.63
#